data_0bb12a99356e069d498f182737096972
#
_entry.id   0bb12a99356e069d498f182737096972
#
_cell.length_a   1.000
_cell.length_b   1.000
_cell.length_c   1.000
_cell.angle_alpha   90.00
_cell.angle_beta   90.00
_cell.angle_gamma   90.00
#
_symmetry.space_group_name_H-M   'P 1'
#
loop_
_entity.id
_entity.type
_entity.pdbx_description
1 polymer ?
#
loop_
_entity_poly.entity_id
_entity_poly.type
_entity_poly.pdbx_seq_one_letter_code
_entity_poly.pdbx_strand_id
1 'polypeptide(L)'
;MIIFPPQDFITWTNTLTQFPWPIQLNDFPPYAEKLGWKPTPLPDEFSVCDDSDVEDVILGVIRSEEICDLFLVMARNETEDFEGAAELNDHFVSCVAAGQKAWGEPFLLEAGEDPAAAWRLLNGSFAQFSGGGDALLLRFVTPQGWWRFA
;
A
#
# COMPACT_ATOMS: atom_id res chain seq x y z
N MET A 1 -16.05 8.57 -5.82
CA MET A 1 -14.74 8.17 -5.22
C MET A 1 -14.83 6.73 -4.75
N ILE A 2 -13.96 5.87 -5.27
CA ILE A 2 -13.86 4.49 -4.80
C ILE A 2 -12.89 4.48 -3.62
N ILE A 3 -13.34 3.94 -2.49
CA ILE A 3 -12.56 3.90 -1.25
C ILE A 3 -12.60 2.47 -0.71
N PHE A 4 -11.41 1.89 -0.50
CA PHE A 4 -11.31 0.60 0.18
C PHE A 4 -11.36 0.81 1.70
N PRO A 5 -12.04 -0.07 2.44
CA PRO A 5 -12.04 -0.01 3.91
C PRO A 5 -10.62 -0.15 4.48
N PRO A 6 -10.28 0.54 5.56
CA PRO A 6 -8.95 0.40 6.18
C PRO A 6 -8.59 -1.04 6.53
N GLN A 7 -9.57 -1.86 6.89
CA GLN A 7 -9.33 -3.26 7.25
C GLN A 7 -8.76 -4.09 6.10
N ASP A 8 -9.11 -3.77 4.85
CA ASP A 8 -8.57 -4.47 3.69
C ASP A 8 -7.05 -4.30 3.61
N PHE A 9 -6.57 -3.09 3.87
CA PHE A 9 -5.12 -2.79 3.82
C PHE A 9 -4.38 -3.43 4.96
N ILE A 10 -4.98 -3.46 6.15
CA ILE A 10 -4.39 -4.16 7.30
C ILE A 10 -4.25 -5.65 6.98
N THR A 11 -5.29 -6.26 6.42
CA THR A 11 -5.28 -7.68 6.06
C THR A 11 -4.24 -7.99 4.98
N TRP A 12 -4.20 -7.20 3.91
CA TRP A 12 -3.20 -7.37 2.85
C TRP A 12 -1.78 -7.18 3.37
N THR A 13 -1.54 -6.15 4.16
CA THR A 13 -0.22 -5.85 4.73
C THR A 13 0.25 -6.97 5.66
N ASN A 14 -0.62 -7.48 6.51
CA ASN A 14 -0.28 -8.59 7.41
C ASN A 14 0.05 -9.86 6.62
N THR A 15 -0.67 -10.14 5.56
CA THR A 15 -0.39 -11.28 4.67
C THR A 15 0.95 -11.10 3.97
N LEU A 16 1.20 -9.92 3.40
CA LEU A 16 2.47 -9.60 2.74
C LEU A 16 3.67 -9.73 3.68
N THR A 17 3.52 -9.29 4.93
CA THR A 17 4.57 -9.38 5.94
C THR A 17 5.00 -10.83 6.20
N GLN A 18 4.08 -11.78 6.07
CA GLN A 18 4.32 -13.20 6.34
C GLN A 18 4.93 -13.95 5.16
N PHE A 19 5.01 -13.34 3.98
CA PHE A 19 5.61 -14.00 2.82
C PHE A 19 7.12 -14.17 3.01
N PRO A 20 7.70 -15.21 2.39
CA PRO A 20 9.13 -15.53 2.57
C PRO A 20 10.03 -14.64 1.70
N TRP A 21 10.09 -13.36 2.01
CA TRP A 21 10.99 -12.43 1.32
C TRP A 21 12.45 -12.84 1.44
N PRO A 22 13.30 -12.69 0.41
CA PRO A 22 13.02 -12.03 -0.87
C PRO A 22 12.22 -12.91 -1.84
N ILE A 23 11.41 -12.28 -2.67
CA ILE A 23 10.65 -12.93 -3.74
C ILE A 23 10.98 -12.21 -5.05
N GLN A 24 11.32 -12.96 -6.07
CA GLN A 24 11.54 -12.39 -7.39
C GLN A 24 10.20 -12.11 -8.07
N LEU A 25 10.19 -11.13 -8.97
CA LEU A 25 8.98 -10.70 -9.65
C LEU A 25 8.27 -11.88 -10.32
N ASN A 26 9.01 -12.74 -11.01
CA ASN A 26 8.45 -13.89 -11.73
C ASN A 26 7.85 -14.96 -10.79
N ASP A 27 8.21 -14.95 -9.54
CA ASP A 27 7.74 -15.90 -8.53
C ASP A 27 6.55 -15.37 -7.72
N PHE A 28 6.15 -14.12 -7.95
CA PHE A 28 5.10 -13.49 -7.16
C PHE A 28 3.67 -13.98 -7.44
N PRO A 29 3.28 -14.38 -8.67
CA PRO A 29 1.89 -14.72 -8.97
C PRO A 29 1.20 -15.69 -7.99
N PRO A 30 1.85 -16.78 -7.50
CA PRO A 30 1.21 -17.63 -6.50
C PRO A 30 0.92 -16.91 -5.17
N TYR A 31 1.75 -15.95 -4.79
CA TYR A 31 1.53 -15.14 -3.58
C TYR A 31 0.42 -14.12 -3.79
N ALA A 32 0.36 -13.51 -4.97
CA ALA A 32 -0.73 -12.58 -5.34
C ALA A 32 -2.09 -13.27 -5.24
N GLU A 33 -2.18 -14.52 -5.66
CA GLU A 33 -3.40 -15.31 -5.56
C GLU A 33 -3.88 -15.45 -4.11
N LYS A 34 -2.97 -15.60 -3.15
CA LYS A 34 -3.31 -15.63 -1.72
C LYS A 34 -3.91 -14.33 -1.21
N LEU A 35 -3.61 -13.22 -1.88
CA LEU A 35 -4.17 -11.90 -1.58
C LEU A 35 -5.50 -11.66 -2.31
N GLY A 36 -5.90 -12.57 -3.20
CA GLY A 36 -7.05 -12.40 -4.06
C GLY A 36 -6.78 -11.49 -5.25
N TRP A 37 -5.52 -11.21 -5.55
CA TRP A 37 -5.14 -10.38 -6.67
C TRP A 37 -4.95 -11.20 -7.95
N LYS A 38 -5.26 -10.60 -9.08
CA LYS A 38 -5.19 -11.26 -10.38
C LYS A 38 -4.09 -10.67 -11.25
N PRO A 39 -3.38 -11.49 -12.04
CA PRO A 39 -2.38 -10.98 -12.96
C PRO A 39 -3.02 -10.10 -14.03
N THR A 40 -2.23 -9.15 -14.54
CA THR A 40 -2.56 -8.30 -15.68
C THR A 40 -1.61 -8.66 -16.85
N PRO A 41 -1.77 -8.06 -18.03
CA PRO A 41 -0.80 -8.23 -19.11
C PRO A 41 0.61 -7.77 -18.75
N LEU A 42 0.78 -6.92 -17.71
CA LEU A 42 2.09 -6.46 -17.26
C LEU A 42 2.55 -7.29 -16.05
N PRO A 43 3.82 -7.77 -16.05
CA PRO A 43 4.30 -8.68 -15.00
C PRO A 43 4.44 -8.02 -13.64
N ASP A 44 4.56 -6.70 -13.57
CA ASP A 44 4.74 -5.93 -12.35
C ASP A 44 3.44 -5.26 -11.85
N GLU A 45 2.30 -5.64 -12.44
CA GLU A 45 1.01 -5.08 -12.05
C GLU A 45 0.00 -6.18 -11.78
N PHE A 46 -0.82 -5.99 -10.75
CA PHE A 46 -1.88 -6.93 -10.35
C PHE A 46 -3.18 -6.17 -10.11
N SER A 47 -4.29 -6.79 -10.49
CA SER A 47 -5.62 -6.27 -10.22
C SER A 47 -6.10 -6.72 -8.85
N VAL A 48 -6.58 -5.78 -8.03
CA VAL A 48 -7.07 -6.09 -6.68
C VAL A 48 -8.54 -6.51 -6.68
N CYS A 49 -9.28 -6.20 -7.74
CA CYS A 49 -10.68 -6.56 -7.88
C CYS A 49 -11.08 -6.53 -9.36
N ASP A 50 -12.34 -6.92 -9.64
CA ASP A 50 -12.85 -6.98 -11.01
C ASP A 50 -13.33 -5.62 -11.56
N ASP A 51 -13.33 -4.56 -10.74
CA ASP A 51 -13.74 -3.22 -11.15
C ASP A 51 -12.59 -2.54 -11.89
N SER A 52 -12.79 -2.24 -13.18
CA SER A 52 -11.78 -1.60 -14.03
C SER A 52 -11.47 -0.15 -13.65
N ASP A 53 -12.33 0.49 -12.84
CA ASP A 53 -12.10 1.85 -12.34
C ASP A 53 -11.15 1.88 -11.15
N VAL A 54 -10.82 0.71 -10.59
CA VAL A 54 -9.85 0.58 -9.50
C VAL A 54 -8.46 0.37 -10.09
N GLU A 55 -7.50 1.17 -9.64
CA GLU A 55 -6.12 1.10 -10.12
C GLU A 55 -5.42 -0.16 -9.65
N ASP A 56 -4.50 -0.67 -10.49
CA ASP A 56 -3.74 -1.87 -10.21
C ASP A 56 -2.66 -1.62 -9.16
N VAL A 57 -2.29 -2.69 -8.46
CA VAL A 57 -1.10 -2.70 -7.60
C VAL A 57 0.14 -2.72 -8.50
N ILE A 58 1.10 -1.85 -8.19
CA ILE A 58 2.37 -1.76 -8.92
C ILE A 58 3.50 -2.23 -8.02
N LEU A 59 4.32 -3.15 -8.53
CA LEU A 59 5.47 -3.69 -7.82
C LEU A 59 6.76 -3.02 -8.30
N GLY A 60 7.59 -2.58 -7.36
CA GLY A 60 8.94 -2.11 -7.64
C GLY A 60 9.95 -3.24 -7.44
N VAL A 61 10.98 -3.28 -8.27
CA VAL A 61 12.04 -4.28 -8.21
C VAL A 61 13.40 -3.62 -8.17
N ILE A 62 14.37 -4.32 -7.57
CA ILE A 62 15.79 -3.98 -7.63
C ILE A 62 16.47 -4.74 -8.78
N ARG A 63 17.76 -4.52 -8.99
CA ARG A 63 18.49 -5.09 -10.14
C ARG A 63 18.46 -6.62 -10.24
N SER A 64 18.32 -7.30 -9.09
CA SER A 64 18.23 -8.76 -9.03
C SER A 64 16.82 -9.29 -9.32
N GLU A 65 15.88 -8.44 -9.76
CA GLU A 65 14.47 -8.74 -9.96
C GLU A 65 13.72 -9.07 -8.65
N GLU A 66 14.35 -8.86 -7.51
CA GLU A 66 13.70 -8.99 -6.21
C GLU A 66 12.76 -7.82 -5.97
N ILE A 67 11.56 -8.12 -5.48
CA ILE A 67 10.57 -7.09 -5.19
C ILE A 67 11.05 -6.27 -3.98
N CYS A 68 11.15 -4.95 -4.14
CA CYS A 68 11.55 -4.06 -3.05
C CYS A 68 10.36 -3.32 -2.44
N ASP A 69 9.32 -3.09 -3.20
CA ASP A 69 8.09 -2.50 -2.68
C ASP A 69 6.91 -2.83 -3.59
N LEU A 70 5.74 -2.52 -3.09
CA LEU A 70 4.53 -2.46 -3.90
C LEU A 70 3.63 -1.36 -3.34
N PHE A 71 2.86 -0.74 -4.22
CA PHE A 71 1.93 0.26 -3.78
C PHE A 71 0.63 0.22 -4.58
N LEU A 72 -0.41 0.71 -3.94
CA LEU A 72 -1.72 0.80 -4.55
C LEU A 72 -2.42 2.09 -4.13
N VAL A 73 -3.31 2.54 -4.98
CA VAL A 73 -4.15 3.70 -4.71
C VAL A 73 -5.34 3.25 -3.89
N MET A 74 -5.43 3.75 -2.65
CA MET A 74 -6.52 3.43 -1.72
C MET A 74 -7.79 4.21 -2.02
N ALA A 75 -7.61 5.44 -2.46
CA ALA A 75 -8.70 6.34 -2.83
C ALA A 75 -8.14 7.45 -3.71
N ARG A 76 -8.96 7.95 -4.62
CA ARG A 76 -8.60 9.07 -5.50
C ARG A 76 -9.74 10.07 -5.53
N ASN A 77 -9.40 11.35 -5.33
CA ASN A 77 -10.32 12.45 -5.49
C ASN A 77 -10.37 12.87 -6.96
N GLU A 78 -11.23 12.23 -7.73
CA GLU A 78 -11.35 12.44 -9.17
C GLU A 78 -11.86 13.82 -9.54
N THR A 79 -12.66 14.44 -8.65
CA THR A 79 -13.24 15.76 -8.86
C THR A 79 -12.32 16.90 -8.46
N GLU A 80 -11.24 16.60 -7.72
CA GLU A 80 -10.24 17.55 -7.24
C GLU A 80 -10.84 18.74 -6.46
N ASP A 81 -11.98 18.54 -5.81
CA ASP A 81 -12.67 19.58 -5.04
C ASP A 81 -12.36 19.48 -3.53
N PHE A 82 -12.81 20.48 -2.77
CA PHE A 82 -12.59 20.53 -1.34
C PHE A 82 -13.29 19.41 -0.57
N GLU A 83 -14.47 19.01 -1.00
CA GLU A 83 -15.23 17.92 -0.37
C GLU A 83 -14.50 16.59 -0.53
N GLY A 84 -13.98 16.32 -1.73
CA GLY A 84 -13.19 15.14 -1.99
C GLY A 84 -11.88 15.14 -1.23
N ALA A 85 -11.21 16.30 -1.14
CA ALA A 85 -9.98 16.43 -0.35
C ALA A 85 -10.22 16.17 1.14
N ALA A 86 -11.32 16.69 1.68
CA ALA A 86 -11.72 16.44 3.08
C ALA A 86 -12.03 14.97 3.30
N GLU A 87 -12.71 14.32 2.38
CA GLU A 87 -13.03 12.89 2.44
C GLU A 87 -11.76 12.03 2.42
N LEU A 88 -10.78 12.37 1.58
CA LEU A 88 -9.49 11.70 1.57
C LEU A 88 -8.76 11.85 2.90
N ASN A 89 -8.77 13.05 3.47
CA ASN A 89 -8.12 13.30 4.76
C ASN A 89 -8.78 12.50 5.88
N ASP A 90 -10.10 12.44 5.91
CA ASP A 90 -10.85 11.65 6.89
C ASP A 90 -10.51 10.17 6.74
N HIS A 91 -10.38 9.69 5.51
CA HIS A 91 -10.00 8.31 5.25
C HIS A 91 -8.56 8.03 5.67
N PHE A 92 -7.65 8.95 5.41
CA PHE A 92 -6.27 8.87 5.90
C PHE A 92 -6.23 8.71 7.42
N VAL A 93 -6.97 9.55 8.15
CA VAL A 93 -7.05 9.48 9.62
C VAL A 93 -7.57 8.11 10.07
N SER A 94 -8.60 7.60 9.39
CA SER A 94 -9.14 6.26 9.69
C SER A 94 -8.13 5.15 9.44
N CYS A 95 -7.34 5.26 8.38
CA CYS A 95 -6.28 4.28 8.08
C CYS A 95 -5.16 4.32 9.11
N VAL A 96 -4.76 5.52 9.55
CA VAL A 96 -3.76 5.68 10.62
C VAL A 96 -4.25 5.04 11.91
N ALA A 97 -5.50 5.29 12.30
CA ALA A 97 -6.11 4.70 13.49
C ALA A 97 -6.11 3.17 13.41
N ALA A 98 -6.46 2.60 12.25
CA ALA A 98 -6.45 1.16 12.04
C ALA A 98 -5.02 0.59 12.12
N GLY A 99 -4.04 1.30 11.54
CA GLY A 99 -2.63 0.92 11.63
C GLY A 99 -2.11 0.96 13.06
N GLN A 100 -2.45 1.99 13.83
CA GLN A 100 -2.07 2.08 15.25
C GLN A 100 -2.63 0.91 16.04
N LYS A 101 -3.86 0.51 15.78
CA LYS A 101 -4.48 -0.63 16.45
C LYS A 101 -3.81 -1.95 16.06
N ALA A 102 -3.43 -2.11 14.80
CA ALA A 102 -2.85 -3.36 14.29
C ALA A 102 -1.34 -3.48 14.58
N TRP A 103 -0.59 -2.38 14.48
CA TRP A 103 0.88 -2.38 14.47
C TRP A 103 1.52 -1.49 15.53
N GLY A 104 0.73 -0.79 16.35
CA GLY A 104 1.23 0.13 17.37
C GLY A 104 1.50 1.52 16.82
N GLU A 105 2.36 2.27 17.52
CA GLU A 105 2.67 3.64 17.10
C GLU A 105 3.55 3.67 15.85
N PRO A 106 3.25 4.56 14.89
CA PRO A 106 4.11 4.71 13.73
C PRO A 106 5.46 5.33 14.12
N PHE A 107 6.52 5.00 13.41
CA PHE A 107 7.82 5.65 13.59
C PHE A 107 7.91 6.96 12.83
N LEU A 108 7.03 7.18 11.87
CA LEU A 108 6.90 8.41 11.10
C LEU A 108 5.43 8.83 11.11
N LEU A 109 5.18 10.07 11.48
CA LEU A 109 3.85 10.67 11.38
C LEU A 109 4.01 12.14 11.02
N GLU A 110 3.59 12.48 9.81
CA GLU A 110 3.65 13.84 9.27
C GLU A 110 2.24 14.33 8.97
N ALA A 111 1.96 15.56 9.39
CA ALA A 111 0.73 16.26 9.07
C ALA A 111 0.99 17.31 7.98
N GLY A 112 -0.07 17.87 7.39
CA GLY A 112 0.03 18.94 6.41
C GLY A 112 -0.59 18.57 5.08
N GLU A 113 -0.10 19.18 4.01
CA GLU A 113 -0.63 18.99 2.66
C GLU A 113 -0.35 17.59 2.11
N ASP A 114 0.79 17.01 2.50
CA ASP A 114 1.21 15.67 2.10
C ASP A 114 1.39 14.79 3.34
N PRO A 115 0.29 14.42 4.01
CA PRO A 115 0.38 13.64 5.24
C PRO A 115 0.93 12.24 4.98
N ALA A 116 1.66 11.71 5.96
CA ALA A 116 2.23 10.38 5.88
C ALA A 116 2.32 9.73 7.25
N ALA A 117 2.15 8.42 7.29
CA ALA A 117 2.39 7.60 8.48
C ALA A 117 3.06 6.30 8.05
N ALA A 118 4.07 5.87 8.79
CA ALA A 118 4.81 4.65 8.46
C ALA A 118 5.11 3.84 9.71
N TRP A 119 5.09 2.52 9.53
CA TRP A 119 5.35 1.54 10.60
C TRP A 119 6.45 0.59 10.18
N ARG A 120 7.31 0.25 11.14
CA ARG A 120 8.18 -0.92 11.03
C ARG A 120 7.38 -2.15 11.40
N LEU A 121 7.37 -3.12 10.50
CA LEU A 121 6.67 -4.38 10.71
C LEU A 121 7.66 -5.48 11.09
N LEU A 122 7.13 -6.67 11.43
CA LEU A 122 7.96 -7.84 11.67
C LEU A 122 8.77 -8.17 10.41
N ASN A 123 9.89 -8.84 10.58
CA ASN A 123 10.77 -9.33 9.50
C ASN A 123 11.44 -8.22 8.66
N GLY A 124 11.47 -6.96 9.16
CA GLY A 124 12.14 -5.87 8.48
C GLY A 124 11.34 -5.25 7.33
N SER A 125 10.05 -5.54 7.24
CA SER A 125 9.13 -4.89 6.31
C SER A 125 8.61 -3.56 6.86
N PHE A 126 8.00 -2.75 5.99
CA PHE A 126 7.42 -1.46 6.36
C PHE A 126 6.06 -1.29 5.68
N ALA A 127 5.16 -0.58 6.36
CA ALA A 127 3.91 -0.10 5.76
C ALA A 127 3.87 1.41 5.85
N GLN A 128 3.40 2.06 4.78
CA GLN A 128 3.26 3.51 4.75
C GLN A 128 1.93 3.88 4.12
N PHE A 129 1.18 4.74 4.80
CA PHE A 129 0.07 5.47 4.21
C PHE A 129 0.54 6.88 3.90
N SER A 130 0.25 7.36 2.71
CA SER A 130 0.56 8.74 2.34
C SER A 130 -0.60 9.34 1.57
N GLY A 131 -0.83 10.62 1.81
CA GLY A 131 -1.89 11.37 1.16
C GLY A 131 -1.36 12.60 0.45
N GLY A 132 -2.24 13.23 -0.26
CA GLY A 132 -2.01 14.48 -0.96
C GLY A 132 -3.37 15.03 -1.36
N GLY A 133 -3.40 16.05 -2.21
CA GLY A 133 -4.66 16.69 -2.60
C GLY A 133 -5.61 15.81 -3.38
N ASP A 134 -5.13 14.78 -4.05
CA ASP A 134 -5.89 14.02 -5.03
C ASP A 134 -5.88 12.49 -4.83
N ALA A 135 -5.02 11.95 -3.98
CA ALA A 135 -4.95 10.50 -3.79
C ALA A 135 -4.45 10.12 -2.40
N LEU A 136 -4.85 8.94 -1.96
CA LEU A 136 -4.35 8.27 -0.76
C LEU A 136 -3.70 6.97 -1.20
N LEU A 137 -2.46 6.75 -0.80
CA LEU A 137 -1.63 5.63 -1.23
C LEU A 137 -1.25 4.73 -0.07
N LEU A 138 -1.22 3.43 -0.32
CA LEU A 138 -0.56 2.45 0.54
C LEU A 138 0.71 1.97 -0.15
N ARG A 139 1.82 2.00 0.57
CA ARG A 139 3.07 1.36 0.14
C ARG A 139 3.46 0.29 1.15
N PHE A 140 3.69 -0.91 0.67
CA PHE A 140 4.34 -1.95 1.44
C PHE A 140 5.79 -2.05 0.96
N VAL A 141 6.74 -1.97 1.88
CA VAL A 141 8.17 -2.05 1.58
C VAL A 141 8.69 -3.36 2.13
N THR A 142 9.24 -4.20 1.25
CA THR A 142 9.84 -5.48 1.64
C THR A 142 11.16 -5.24 2.37
N PRO A 143 11.74 -6.25 3.06
CA PRO A 143 13.07 -6.08 3.66
C PRO A 143 14.14 -5.64 2.65
N GLN A 144 13.99 -5.96 1.36
CA GLN A 144 14.91 -5.57 0.31
C GLN A 144 14.82 -4.08 -0.07
N GLY A 145 13.74 -3.41 0.35
CA GLY A 145 13.54 -1.98 0.14
C GLY A 145 13.84 -1.11 1.35
N TRP A 146 14.49 -1.63 2.38
CA TRP A 146 14.77 -0.94 3.65
C TRP A 146 15.39 0.44 3.49
N TRP A 147 16.20 0.65 2.45
CA TRP A 147 16.91 1.90 2.19
C TRP A 147 15.96 3.08 1.94
N ARG A 148 14.69 2.82 1.62
CA ARG A 148 13.69 3.88 1.44
C ARG A 148 13.40 4.63 2.74
N PHE A 149 13.69 4.02 3.89
CA PHE A 149 13.50 4.62 5.21
C PHE A 149 14.81 4.72 6.01
N ALA A 150 15.92 4.55 5.34
CA ALA A 150 17.22 4.67 5.99
C ALA A 150 17.61 6.13 6.25
#